data_331914836f5668cbc41bb12467e1e8ea
#
_entry.id   331914836f5668cbc41bb12467e1e8ea
#
_cell.length_a   1.000
_cell.length_b   1.000
_cell.length_c   1.000
_cell.angle_alpha   90.00
_cell.angle_beta   90.00
_cell.angle_gamma   90.00
#
_symmetry.space_group_name_H-M   'P 1'
#
loop_
_entity.id
_entity.type
_entity.pdbx_description
1 polymer ?
#
loop_
_entity_poly.entity_id
_entity_poly.type
_entity_poly.pdbx_seq_one_letter_code
_entity_poly.pdbx_strand_id
1 'polypeptide(L)'
;MVDLKAPITHLKGVGKARASSLEAMGIRTLEDLLYYRPLRYEDRRGLPAIHQLAAGQWATICGEIQSARSRFFRGKRMSQFECEVADKSGSILCRWWNMPFLKQHYLPGKRFFAYGQLKDGSPLRMDHPEIEWVEEDESKEPVHTSRVVPVYRCQKGVGQRWLRSLMHQFLQDHGSLVADPYPQACMEGFLPQSDAVEKLHFPKEPDESHAARERLALNEALKLQQEVRQRRKAFAESVSSLPTSPGSPLAETFIQCLAFDLTTDQRDVLVDIESDLRQKHPMRRLLQGDVGTGKTLVSVIAALQVIACGHSVILMVPTTLLAQQHYQTISKQLSGLNIPVILRTSASHGEPSQASNLPSFTVGTHALLHVKQPTKSVGLIMIDEQHKFGVAQRQQILKNQEQAHLLIMTATPIPRTMGLALYADLDVSTMRQTPKGR
;
A
#
# COMPACT_ATOMS: atom_id res chain seq x y z
N MET A 1 3.23 -28.92 12.12
CA MET A 1 2.87 -27.71 11.37
C MET A 1 4.01 -26.71 11.58
N VAL A 2 4.68 -26.26 10.53
CA VAL A 2 5.77 -25.28 10.70
C VAL A 2 5.13 -23.95 11.06
N ASP A 3 5.57 -23.35 12.16
CA ASP A 3 5.16 -22.00 12.53
C ASP A 3 5.87 -21.00 11.62
N LEU A 4 5.16 -20.38 10.69
CA LEU A 4 5.71 -19.36 9.79
C LEU A 4 6.26 -18.13 10.55
N LYS A 5 5.85 -17.91 11.80
CA LYS A 5 6.41 -16.87 12.68
C LYS A 5 7.73 -17.27 13.33
N ALA A 6 8.17 -18.52 13.14
CA ALA A 6 9.45 -18.97 13.66
C ALA A 6 10.61 -18.15 13.05
N PRO A 7 11.69 -17.92 13.82
CA PRO A 7 12.86 -17.20 13.36
C PRO A 7 13.51 -17.86 12.13
N ILE A 8 14.05 -17.05 11.21
CA ILE A 8 14.72 -17.50 9.98
C ILE A 8 15.92 -18.44 10.25
N THR A 9 16.49 -18.40 11.46
CA THR A 9 17.57 -19.28 11.91
C THR A 9 17.19 -20.75 12.02
N HIS A 10 15.89 -21.07 11.98
CA HIS A 10 15.42 -22.46 11.97
C HIS A 10 15.68 -23.16 10.62
N LEU A 11 15.95 -22.39 9.57
CA LEU A 11 16.28 -22.97 8.27
C LEU A 11 17.71 -23.53 8.22
N LYS A 12 17.84 -24.73 7.70
CA LYS A 12 19.13 -25.35 7.44
C LYS A 12 19.98 -24.44 6.53
N GLY A 13 21.21 -24.17 6.91
CA GLY A 13 22.11 -23.31 6.14
C GLY A 13 22.06 -21.83 6.50
N VAL A 14 21.20 -21.41 7.42
CA VAL A 14 21.12 -20.03 7.94
C VAL A 14 21.82 -19.94 9.28
N GLY A 15 23.15 -19.73 9.27
CA GLY A 15 23.92 -19.42 10.48
C GLY A 15 23.80 -17.96 10.91
N LYS A 16 24.32 -17.61 12.11
CA LYS A 16 24.23 -16.28 12.72
C LYS A 16 24.60 -15.13 11.78
N ALA A 17 25.68 -15.25 11.01
CA ALA A 17 26.14 -14.20 10.08
C ALA A 17 25.14 -13.95 8.95
N ARG A 18 24.58 -15.03 8.37
CA ARG A 18 23.55 -14.94 7.32
C ARG A 18 22.24 -14.44 7.85
N ALA A 19 21.83 -14.86 9.05
CA ALA A 19 20.63 -14.35 9.71
C ALA A 19 20.70 -12.83 9.91
N SER A 20 21.82 -12.30 10.37
CA SER A 20 22.02 -10.85 10.51
C SER A 20 21.93 -10.12 9.16
N SER A 21 22.47 -10.69 8.08
CA SER A 21 22.35 -10.11 6.74
C SER A 21 20.93 -10.17 6.20
N LEU A 22 20.17 -11.23 6.47
CA LEU A 22 18.75 -11.37 6.13
C LEU A 22 17.89 -10.37 6.94
N GLU A 23 18.19 -10.21 8.22
CA GLU A 23 17.48 -9.24 9.07
C GLU A 23 17.68 -7.80 8.60
N ALA A 24 18.87 -7.44 8.11
CA ALA A 24 19.13 -6.16 7.47
C ALA A 24 18.34 -5.95 6.16
N MET A 25 17.86 -7.05 5.53
CA MET A 25 16.96 -7.04 4.39
C MET A 25 15.46 -7.05 4.79
N GLY A 26 15.16 -7.08 6.09
CA GLY A 26 13.79 -7.17 6.62
C GLY A 26 13.26 -8.60 6.76
N ILE A 27 14.10 -9.62 6.59
CA ILE A 27 13.72 -11.04 6.68
C ILE A 27 14.14 -11.58 8.05
N ARG A 28 13.21 -11.65 8.99
CA ARG A 28 13.42 -12.13 10.37
C ARG A 28 12.80 -13.49 10.62
N THR A 29 11.66 -13.74 9.98
CA THR A 29 10.85 -14.93 10.15
C THR A 29 10.76 -15.75 8.86
N LEU A 30 10.22 -16.95 8.94
CA LEU A 30 9.91 -17.77 7.75
C LEU A 30 8.83 -17.12 6.89
N GLU A 31 7.89 -16.42 7.51
CA GLU A 31 6.86 -15.65 6.82
C GLU A 31 7.46 -14.49 6.00
N ASP A 32 8.42 -13.75 6.59
CA ASP A 32 9.11 -12.68 5.86
C ASP A 32 9.86 -13.22 4.63
N LEU A 33 10.48 -14.40 4.75
CA LEU A 33 11.14 -15.05 3.62
C LEU A 33 10.11 -15.44 2.54
N LEU A 34 9.01 -16.06 2.93
CA LEU A 34 7.94 -16.53 2.04
C LEU A 34 7.36 -15.41 1.19
N TYR A 35 7.23 -14.21 1.75
CA TYR A 35 6.68 -13.04 1.07
C TYR A 35 7.74 -12.06 0.57
N TYR A 36 9.02 -12.44 0.61
CA TYR A 36 10.10 -11.59 0.09
C TYR A 36 10.08 -11.53 -1.44
N ARG A 37 9.50 -10.47 -1.98
CA ARG A 37 9.20 -10.33 -3.41
C ARG A 37 10.48 -10.19 -4.26
N PRO A 38 10.58 -10.93 -5.38
CA PRO A 38 11.61 -10.67 -6.39
C PRO A 38 11.48 -9.26 -6.96
N LEU A 39 12.63 -8.63 -7.23
CA LEU A 39 12.71 -7.32 -7.88
C LEU A 39 12.29 -7.41 -9.36
N ARG A 40 12.75 -8.45 -10.05
CA ARG A 40 12.46 -8.79 -11.44
C ARG A 40 12.70 -10.29 -11.68
N TYR A 41 12.35 -10.73 -12.88
CA TYR A 41 12.63 -12.09 -13.35
C TYR A 41 13.53 -12.03 -14.57
N GLU A 42 14.36 -13.06 -14.75
CA GLU A 42 15.17 -13.30 -15.93
C GLU A 42 14.73 -14.61 -16.57
N ASP A 43 14.32 -14.54 -17.84
CA ASP A 43 14.00 -15.74 -18.60
C ASP A 43 15.31 -16.41 -19.08
N ARG A 44 15.63 -17.54 -18.49
CA ARG A 44 16.83 -18.33 -18.80
C ARG A 44 16.50 -19.69 -19.40
N ARG A 45 15.28 -19.86 -19.92
CA ARG A 45 14.79 -21.17 -20.45
C ARG A 45 15.40 -21.56 -21.76
N GLY A 46 15.73 -20.60 -22.60
CA GLY A 46 16.33 -20.90 -23.91
C GLY A 46 17.74 -21.52 -23.77
N LEU A 47 17.96 -22.63 -24.43
CA LEU A 47 19.27 -23.25 -24.59
C LEU A 47 19.64 -23.26 -26.09
N PRO A 48 19.99 -22.09 -26.66
CA PRO A 48 20.39 -22.02 -28.06
C PRO A 48 21.69 -22.80 -28.29
N ALA A 49 21.81 -23.40 -29.44
CA ALA A 49 23.06 -24.03 -29.86
C ALA A 49 24.18 -22.99 -29.93
N ILE A 50 25.39 -23.34 -29.50
CA ILE A 50 26.51 -22.37 -29.37
C ILE A 50 26.80 -21.66 -30.70
N HIS A 51 26.63 -22.33 -31.84
CA HIS A 51 26.86 -21.72 -33.17
C HIS A 51 25.84 -20.61 -33.54
N GLN A 52 24.68 -20.57 -32.88
CA GLN A 52 23.63 -19.56 -33.12
C GLN A 52 23.81 -18.28 -32.29
N LEU A 53 24.80 -18.30 -31.39
CA LEU A 53 25.01 -17.21 -30.45
C LEU A 53 25.80 -16.07 -31.10
N ALA A 54 25.44 -14.83 -30.70
CA ALA A 54 26.13 -13.63 -31.15
C ALA A 54 26.64 -12.81 -29.94
N ALA A 55 27.71 -12.07 -30.17
CA ALA A 55 28.26 -11.16 -29.16
C ALA A 55 27.25 -10.11 -28.74
N GLY A 56 27.27 -9.70 -27.46
CA GLY A 56 26.36 -8.74 -26.86
C GLY A 56 25.09 -9.34 -26.24
N GLN A 57 24.70 -10.57 -26.65
CA GLN A 57 23.53 -11.26 -26.14
C GLN A 57 23.75 -11.81 -24.72
N TRP A 58 22.68 -11.90 -23.94
CA TRP A 58 22.63 -12.73 -22.74
C TRP A 58 22.03 -14.09 -23.09
N ALA A 59 22.71 -15.15 -22.72
CA ALA A 59 22.25 -16.50 -23.05
C ALA A 59 22.62 -17.50 -21.94
N THR A 60 21.78 -18.54 -21.83
CA THR A 60 22.13 -19.78 -21.13
C THR A 60 22.67 -20.77 -22.12
N ILE A 61 23.83 -21.37 -21.84
CA ILE A 61 24.39 -22.48 -22.58
C ILE A 61 24.47 -23.72 -21.69
N CYS A 62 24.42 -24.88 -22.28
CA CYS A 62 24.76 -26.14 -21.62
C CYS A 62 25.83 -26.86 -22.46
N GLY A 63 26.95 -27.18 -21.86
CA GLY A 63 28.03 -27.83 -22.60
C GLY A 63 28.96 -28.65 -21.71
N GLU A 64 29.83 -29.40 -22.36
CA GLU A 64 30.84 -30.24 -21.74
C GLU A 64 32.19 -29.53 -21.73
N ILE A 65 32.93 -29.64 -20.63
CA ILE A 65 34.27 -29.09 -20.49
C ILE A 65 35.24 -29.85 -21.38
N GLN A 66 35.82 -29.14 -22.33
CA GLN A 66 36.88 -29.67 -23.20
C GLN A 66 38.26 -29.41 -22.60
N SER A 67 38.49 -28.22 -22.08
CA SER A 67 39.76 -27.84 -21.46
C SER A 67 39.56 -26.80 -20.35
N ALA A 68 40.47 -26.83 -19.35
CA ALA A 68 40.48 -25.85 -18.26
C ALA A 68 41.92 -25.47 -17.91
N ARG A 69 42.24 -24.17 -17.91
CA ARG A 69 43.58 -23.65 -17.65
C ARG A 69 43.59 -22.38 -16.82
N SER A 70 44.61 -22.25 -15.98
CA SER A 70 44.88 -21.04 -15.22
C SER A 70 46.12 -20.36 -15.72
N ARG A 71 46.10 -19.04 -15.92
CA ARG A 71 47.22 -18.20 -16.26
C ARG A 71 47.47 -17.18 -15.15
N PHE A 72 48.73 -17.01 -14.78
CA PHE A 72 49.20 -16.00 -13.86
C PHE A 72 49.97 -14.94 -14.62
N PHE A 73 49.60 -13.68 -14.45
CA PHE A 73 50.28 -12.58 -15.14
C PHE A 73 51.47 -12.08 -14.26
N ARG A 74 52.69 -12.33 -14.75
CA ARG A 74 53.91 -11.86 -14.09
C ARG A 74 53.89 -10.32 -13.98
N GLY A 75 54.15 -9.78 -12.78
CA GLY A 75 54.14 -8.33 -12.49
C GLY A 75 52.78 -7.72 -12.14
N LYS A 76 51.67 -8.46 -12.30
CA LYS A 76 50.32 -8.06 -11.82
C LYS A 76 49.84 -9.16 -10.90
N ARG A 77 49.34 -8.80 -9.70
CA ARG A 77 48.68 -9.76 -8.77
C ARG A 77 47.33 -10.23 -9.33
N MET A 78 47.31 -10.64 -10.60
CA MET A 78 46.12 -11.07 -11.33
C MET A 78 46.30 -12.49 -11.87
N SER A 79 45.26 -13.26 -11.68
CA SER A 79 45.15 -14.59 -12.33
C SER A 79 43.86 -14.65 -13.15
N GLN A 80 43.92 -15.48 -14.19
CA GLN A 80 42.82 -15.73 -15.07
C GLN A 80 42.62 -17.25 -15.14
N PHE A 81 41.40 -17.69 -14.88
CA PHE A 81 40.95 -19.04 -15.11
C PHE A 81 40.08 -19.07 -16.36
N GLU A 82 40.35 -19.94 -17.29
CA GLU A 82 39.60 -20.17 -18.53
C GLU A 82 39.16 -21.61 -18.61
N CYS A 83 37.92 -21.78 -19.03
CA CYS A 83 37.33 -23.09 -19.29
C CYS A 83 36.65 -23.06 -20.67
N GLU A 84 37.08 -23.94 -21.57
CA GLU A 84 36.44 -24.13 -22.86
C GLU A 84 35.32 -25.14 -22.71
N VAL A 85 34.13 -24.75 -23.13
CA VAL A 85 32.89 -25.52 -23.02
C VAL A 85 32.32 -25.71 -24.41
N ALA A 86 31.98 -26.92 -24.78
CA ALA A 86 31.43 -27.23 -26.08
C ALA A 86 30.09 -27.96 -25.99
N ASP A 87 29.25 -27.71 -26.97
CA ASP A 87 28.13 -28.57 -27.33
C ASP A 87 28.40 -29.27 -28.67
N LYS A 88 27.37 -29.90 -29.25
CA LYS A 88 27.50 -30.54 -30.57
C LYS A 88 27.71 -29.55 -31.73
N SER A 89 27.52 -28.26 -31.51
CA SER A 89 27.47 -27.21 -32.54
C SER A 89 28.69 -26.29 -32.54
N GLY A 90 29.38 -26.16 -31.42
CA GLY A 90 30.53 -25.26 -31.31
C GLY A 90 31.10 -25.20 -29.89
N SER A 91 32.06 -24.30 -29.67
CA SER A 91 32.66 -24.08 -28.36
C SER A 91 32.61 -22.61 -27.96
N ILE A 92 32.65 -22.37 -26.65
CA ILE A 92 32.68 -21.05 -26.02
C ILE A 92 33.68 -21.02 -24.86
N LEU A 93 34.30 -19.86 -24.60
CA LEU A 93 35.30 -19.70 -23.56
C LEU A 93 34.67 -19.00 -22.34
N CYS A 94 34.54 -19.71 -21.24
CA CYS A 94 34.14 -19.16 -19.96
C CYS A 94 35.38 -18.69 -19.18
N ARG A 95 35.37 -17.45 -18.66
CA ARG A 95 36.52 -16.82 -18.04
C ARG A 95 36.19 -16.25 -16.67
N TRP A 96 37.08 -16.47 -15.68
CA TRP A 96 37.00 -15.90 -14.34
C TRP A 96 38.34 -15.26 -13.98
N TRP A 97 38.26 -14.05 -13.39
CA TRP A 97 39.41 -13.33 -12.92
C TRP A 97 39.67 -13.60 -11.43
N ASN A 98 40.91 -13.74 -11.02
CA ASN A 98 41.35 -13.95 -9.65
C ASN A 98 40.72 -15.17 -8.93
N MET A 99 40.40 -16.21 -9.70
CA MET A 99 39.82 -17.47 -9.22
C MET A 99 40.61 -18.72 -9.73
N PRO A 100 41.92 -18.81 -9.47
CA PRO A 100 42.72 -19.92 -9.98
C PRO A 100 42.35 -21.27 -9.35
N PHE A 101 41.74 -21.27 -8.17
CA PHE A 101 41.28 -22.46 -7.46
C PHE A 101 40.16 -23.21 -8.21
N LEU A 102 39.47 -22.58 -9.12
CA LEU A 102 38.40 -23.20 -9.90
C LEU A 102 38.93 -24.38 -10.75
N LYS A 103 40.20 -24.37 -11.16
CA LYS A 103 40.81 -25.44 -11.94
C LYS A 103 40.62 -26.82 -11.33
N GLN A 104 40.57 -26.91 -10.00
CA GLN A 104 40.41 -28.20 -9.31
C GLN A 104 38.99 -28.79 -9.45
N HIS A 105 38.00 -27.98 -9.76
CA HIS A 105 36.59 -28.37 -9.84
C HIS A 105 36.11 -28.55 -11.28
N TYR A 106 36.77 -27.88 -12.25
CA TYR A 106 36.38 -27.89 -13.66
C TYR A 106 37.19 -28.91 -14.42
N LEU A 107 36.77 -30.16 -14.33
CA LEU A 107 37.45 -31.29 -14.98
C LEU A 107 36.85 -31.55 -16.37
N PRO A 108 37.65 -31.89 -17.39
CA PRO A 108 37.16 -32.33 -18.70
C PRO A 108 36.12 -33.45 -18.57
N GLY A 109 35.12 -33.44 -19.44
CA GLY A 109 34.00 -34.38 -19.43
C GLY A 109 32.83 -34.00 -18.53
N LYS A 110 33.00 -33.07 -17.56
CA LYS A 110 31.88 -32.57 -16.76
C LYS A 110 31.03 -31.58 -17.55
N ARG A 111 29.72 -31.60 -17.30
CA ARG A 111 28.76 -30.70 -17.93
C ARG A 111 28.21 -29.68 -16.93
N PHE A 112 28.00 -28.46 -17.42
CA PHE A 112 27.34 -27.43 -16.64
C PHE A 112 26.52 -26.49 -17.52
N PHE A 113 25.55 -25.83 -16.92
CA PHE A 113 24.89 -24.67 -17.49
C PHE A 113 25.68 -23.40 -17.14
N ALA A 114 25.85 -22.51 -18.11
CA ALA A 114 26.42 -21.17 -17.87
C ALA A 114 25.48 -20.09 -18.41
N TYR A 115 25.22 -19.10 -17.59
CA TYR A 115 24.45 -17.92 -17.97
C TYR A 115 25.31 -16.66 -17.87
N GLY A 116 25.35 -15.88 -18.94
CA GLY A 116 26.16 -14.67 -18.99
C GLY A 116 26.00 -13.89 -20.29
N GLN A 117 26.62 -12.71 -20.32
CA GLN A 117 26.71 -11.93 -21.53
C GLN A 117 27.86 -12.43 -22.43
N LEU A 118 27.54 -12.66 -23.69
CA LEU A 118 28.49 -13.05 -24.72
C LEU A 118 29.32 -11.87 -25.17
N LYS A 119 30.61 -12.06 -25.26
CA LYS A 119 31.57 -11.07 -25.75
C LYS A 119 32.30 -11.61 -27.01
N ASP A 120 32.77 -10.66 -27.82
CA ASP A 120 33.56 -10.97 -28.99
C ASP A 120 34.80 -11.80 -28.65
N GLY A 121 35.11 -12.75 -29.53
CA GLY A 121 36.25 -13.64 -29.45
C GLY A 121 36.14 -14.78 -30.45
N SER A 122 37.23 -15.49 -30.68
CA SER A 122 37.25 -16.71 -31.46
C SER A 122 37.92 -17.80 -30.63
N PRO A 123 37.14 -18.68 -29.98
CA PRO A 123 35.66 -18.70 -29.86
C PRO A 123 35.09 -17.53 -29.06
N LEU A 124 33.73 -17.34 -29.13
CA LEU A 124 32.99 -16.40 -28.26
C LEU A 124 33.30 -16.67 -26.80
N ARG A 125 33.18 -15.63 -25.95
CA ARG A 125 33.49 -15.76 -24.53
C ARG A 125 32.41 -15.22 -23.61
N MET A 126 32.33 -15.79 -22.41
CA MET A 126 31.58 -15.27 -21.27
C MET A 126 32.54 -14.91 -20.12
N ASP A 127 32.48 -13.71 -19.58
CA ASP A 127 33.27 -13.34 -18.40
C ASP A 127 32.40 -13.48 -17.15
N HIS A 128 32.90 -14.20 -16.15
CA HIS A 128 32.20 -14.46 -14.88
C HIS A 128 30.78 -15.00 -15.05
N PRO A 129 30.51 -16.01 -15.91
CA PRO A 129 29.18 -16.56 -16.03
C PRO A 129 28.71 -17.14 -14.69
N GLU A 130 27.40 -17.04 -14.45
CA GLU A 130 26.73 -17.78 -13.39
C GLU A 130 26.61 -19.24 -13.85
N ILE A 131 27.16 -20.20 -13.10
CA ILE A 131 27.17 -21.60 -13.49
C ILE A 131 26.33 -22.49 -12.59
N GLU A 132 25.82 -23.58 -13.15
CA GLU A 132 25.13 -24.65 -12.43
C GLU A 132 25.54 -25.98 -13.00
N TRP A 133 26.06 -26.88 -12.14
CA TRP A 133 26.47 -28.20 -12.56
C TRP A 133 25.25 -29.03 -12.98
N VAL A 134 25.39 -29.77 -14.08
CA VAL A 134 24.42 -30.79 -14.44
C VAL A 134 24.62 -31.96 -13.46
N GLU A 135 23.62 -32.20 -12.62
CA GLU A 135 23.64 -33.36 -11.72
C GLU A 135 23.40 -34.65 -12.52
N GLU A 136 23.96 -35.75 -12.04
CA GLU A 136 23.76 -37.08 -12.65
C GLU A 136 22.34 -37.59 -12.52
N ASP A 137 21.60 -37.03 -11.53
CA ASP A 137 20.20 -37.30 -11.30
C ASP A 137 19.32 -36.33 -12.14
N GLU A 138 18.90 -36.80 -13.30
CA GLU A 138 18.06 -36.06 -14.26
C GLU A 138 16.68 -35.64 -13.66
N SER A 139 16.30 -36.18 -12.51
CA SER A 139 15.02 -35.83 -11.85
C SER A 139 15.05 -34.45 -11.18
N LYS A 140 16.23 -33.88 -10.96
CA LYS A 140 16.35 -32.56 -10.29
C LYS A 140 16.41 -31.43 -11.31
N GLU A 141 15.36 -30.63 -11.32
CA GLU A 141 15.30 -29.40 -12.12
C GLU A 141 16.34 -28.37 -11.64
N PRO A 142 17.07 -27.73 -12.57
CA PRO A 142 18.01 -26.68 -12.22
C PRO A 142 17.30 -25.46 -11.61
N VAL A 143 17.88 -24.90 -10.54
CA VAL A 143 17.30 -23.79 -9.79
C VAL A 143 17.71 -22.41 -10.34
N HIS A 144 18.87 -22.35 -11.01
CA HIS A 144 19.51 -21.09 -11.41
C HIS A 144 19.53 -20.87 -12.92
N THR A 145 19.27 -21.90 -13.69
CA THR A 145 19.36 -21.92 -15.16
C THR A 145 18.19 -22.70 -15.74
N SER A 146 18.01 -22.66 -17.06
CA SER A 146 16.97 -23.40 -17.81
C SER A 146 15.53 -23.14 -17.35
N ARG A 147 15.26 -22.03 -16.69
CA ARG A 147 13.94 -21.64 -16.21
C ARG A 147 13.82 -20.12 -16.08
N VAL A 148 12.64 -19.63 -15.77
CA VAL A 148 12.44 -18.26 -15.31
C VAL A 148 12.98 -18.14 -13.88
N VAL A 149 14.00 -17.30 -13.65
CA VAL A 149 14.65 -17.16 -12.35
C VAL A 149 14.35 -15.82 -11.70
N PRO A 150 14.04 -15.81 -10.38
CA PRO A 150 13.86 -14.59 -9.64
C PRO A 150 15.19 -13.89 -9.37
N VAL A 151 15.18 -12.56 -9.41
CA VAL A 151 16.27 -11.69 -8.97
C VAL A 151 15.81 -10.91 -7.77
N TYR A 152 16.42 -11.15 -6.62
CA TYR A 152 16.06 -10.49 -5.36
C TYR A 152 16.91 -9.25 -5.10
N ARG A 153 16.42 -8.36 -4.26
CA ARG A 153 17.26 -7.30 -3.69
C ARG A 153 18.15 -7.93 -2.63
N CYS A 154 19.45 -8.07 -2.89
CA CYS A 154 20.42 -8.64 -1.97
C CYS A 154 21.30 -7.55 -1.34
N GLN A 155 21.77 -7.81 -0.11
CA GLN A 155 22.79 -7.00 0.58
C GLN A 155 24.11 -7.76 0.70
N LYS A 156 25.17 -7.07 1.15
CA LYS A 156 26.49 -7.66 1.39
C LYS A 156 26.36 -8.89 2.31
N GLY A 157 26.91 -10.03 1.89
CA GLY A 157 26.84 -11.29 2.62
C GLY A 157 25.74 -12.26 2.17
N VAL A 158 24.78 -11.81 1.34
CA VAL A 158 23.74 -12.65 0.74
C VAL A 158 23.84 -12.59 -0.78
N GLY A 159 24.25 -13.69 -1.42
CA GLY A 159 24.29 -13.78 -2.88
C GLY A 159 22.95 -14.25 -3.47
N GLN A 160 22.64 -13.82 -4.71
CA GLN A 160 21.43 -14.23 -5.46
C GLN A 160 21.24 -15.74 -5.49
N ARG A 161 22.32 -16.45 -5.83
CA ARG A 161 22.29 -17.91 -5.97
C ARG A 161 21.94 -18.60 -4.66
N TRP A 162 22.58 -18.17 -3.57
CA TRP A 162 22.31 -18.73 -2.24
C TRP A 162 20.86 -18.46 -1.81
N LEU A 163 20.35 -17.23 -2.01
CA LEU A 163 19.00 -16.88 -1.61
C LEU A 163 17.96 -17.64 -2.45
N ARG A 164 18.20 -17.81 -3.77
CA ARG A 164 17.34 -18.64 -4.62
C ARG A 164 17.31 -20.10 -4.16
N SER A 165 18.47 -20.70 -3.85
CA SER A 165 18.53 -22.08 -3.33
C SER A 165 17.80 -22.23 -2.00
N LEU A 166 17.99 -21.26 -1.08
CA LEU A 166 17.30 -21.25 0.21
C LEU A 166 15.77 -21.19 0.02
N MET A 167 15.30 -20.29 -0.85
CA MET A 167 13.88 -20.13 -1.15
C MET A 167 13.30 -21.39 -1.81
N HIS A 168 14.02 -21.96 -2.77
CA HIS A 168 13.58 -23.16 -3.47
C HIS A 168 13.44 -24.34 -2.50
N GLN A 169 14.44 -24.58 -1.66
CA GLN A 169 14.38 -25.64 -0.65
C GLN A 169 13.26 -25.39 0.35
N PHE A 170 13.09 -24.15 0.82
CA PHE A 170 12.03 -23.80 1.75
C PHE A 170 10.64 -24.08 1.17
N LEU A 171 10.41 -23.72 -0.10
CA LEU A 171 9.14 -24.00 -0.76
C LEU A 171 8.90 -25.49 -1.02
N GLN A 172 9.93 -26.26 -1.37
CA GLN A 172 9.81 -27.71 -1.49
C GLN A 172 9.42 -28.38 -0.17
N ASP A 173 10.06 -27.95 0.92
CA ASP A 173 9.85 -28.57 2.23
C ASP A 173 8.52 -28.11 2.89
N HIS A 174 8.05 -26.89 2.59
CA HIS A 174 7.00 -26.22 3.34
C HIS A 174 5.92 -25.53 2.50
N GLY A 175 6.06 -25.44 1.19
CA GLY A 175 5.14 -24.72 0.31
C GLY A 175 3.69 -25.22 0.41
N SER A 176 3.51 -26.55 0.50
CA SER A 176 2.20 -27.18 0.65
C SER A 176 1.49 -26.88 1.99
N LEU A 177 2.24 -26.39 2.98
CA LEU A 177 1.72 -26.03 4.31
C LEU A 177 1.22 -24.59 4.37
N VAL A 178 1.37 -23.82 3.31
CA VAL A 178 0.88 -22.44 3.21
C VAL A 178 -0.63 -22.47 3.04
N ALA A 179 -1.33 -22.32 4.16
CA ALA A 179 -2.78 -22.31 4.16
C ALA A 179 -3.35 -21.02 3.56
N ASP A 180 -4.50 -21.13 2.93
CA ASP A 180 -5.25 -19.97 2.46
C ASP A 180 -5.82 -19.23 3.67
N PRO A 181 -5.57 -17.92 3.84
CA PRO A 181 -6.06 -17.16 5.00
C PRO A 181 -7.56 -16.88 4.94
N TYR A 182 -8.19 -17.12 3.77
CA TYR A 182 -9.60 -16.84 3.54
C TYR A 182 -10.33 -18.08 2.99
N PRO A 183 -11.65 -18.21 3.23
CA PRO A 183 -12.44 -19.30 2.68
C PRO A 183 -12.38 -19.32 1.14
N GLN A 184 -12.33 -20.51 0.56
CA GLN A 184 -12.22 -20.71 -0.88
C GLN A 184 -13.35 -20.02 -1.67
N ALA A 185 -14.56 -19.96 -1.12
CA ALA A 185 -15.69 -19.25 -1.72
C ALA A 185 -15.44 -17.74 -1.94
N CYS A 186 -14.56 -17.13 -1.14
CA CYS A 186 -14.16 -15.72 -1.31
C CYS A 186 -13.03 -15.53 -2.33
N MET A 187 -12.44 -16.64 -2.81
CA MET A 187 -11.23 -16.67 -3.66
C MET A 187 -11.52 -17.27 -5.04
N GLU A 188 -12.78 -17.37 -5.40
CA GLU A 188 -13.19 -17.89 -6.72
C GLU A 188 -12.54 -17.04 -7.84
N GLY A 189 -11.92 -17.71 -8.81
CA GLY A 189 -11.17 -17.05 -9.88
C GLY A 189 -9.73 -16.66 -9.57
N PHE A 190 -9.27 -16.85 -8.32
CA PHE A 190 -7.89 -16.60 -7.92
C PHE A 190 -7.13 -17.90 -7.65
N LEU A 191 -5.79 -17.82 -7.77
CA LEU A 191 -4.91 -18.95 -7.42
C LEU A 191 -5.02 -19.32 -5.94
N PRO A 192 -4.86 -20.62 -5.58
CA PRO A 192 -4.61 -21.01 -4.20
C PRO A 192 -3.39 -20.28 -3.63
N GLN A 193 -3.35 -20.07 -2.31
CA GLN A 193 -2.25 -19.35 -1.67
C GLN A 193 -0.89 -20.03 -1.87
N SER A 194 -0.82 -21.34 -1.76
CA SER A 194 0.37 -22.15 -2.01
C SER A 194 0.93 -21.93 -3.41
N ASP A 195 0.05 -22.01 -4.41
CA ASP A 195 0.41 -21.83 -5.82
C ASP A 195 0.86 -20.40 -6.11
N ALA A 196 0.17 -19.41 -5.51
CA ALA A 196 0.55 -18.01 -5.66
C ALA A 196 1.95 -17.73 -5.10
N VAL A 197 2.30 -18.31 -3.96
CA VAL A 197 3.64 -18.16 -3.38
C VAL A 197 4.68 -18.89 -4.22
N GLU A 198 4.41 -20.08 -4.69
CA GLU A 198 5.32 -20.83 -5.57
C GLU A 198 5.59 -20.05 -6.87
N LYS A 199 4.52 -19.60 -7.55
CA LYS A 199 4.61 -18.83 -8.80
C LYS A 199 5.17 -17.42 -8.62
N LEU A 200 5.08 -16.84 -7.41
CA LEU A 200 5.78 -15.60 -7.09
C LEU A 200 7.30 -15.77 -7.16
N HIS A 201 7.82 -16.90 -6.71
CA HIS A 201 9.26 -17.14 -6.63
C HIS A 201 9.79 -17.89 -7.85
N PHE A 202 9.07 -18.89 -8.34
CA PHE A 202 9.50 -19.76 -9.43
C PHE A 202 8.40 -19.95 -10.47
N PRO A 203 8.01 -18.88 -11.18
CA PRO A 203 7.03 -19.01 -12.25
C PRO A 203 7.59 -19.86 -13.39
N LYS A 204 6.77 -20.68 -14.03
CA LYS A 204 7.11 -21.40 -15.26
C LYS A 204 7.07 -20.48 -16.47
N GLU A 205 6.08 -19.59 -16.50
CA GLU A 205 5.91 -18.54 -17.49
C GLU A 205 5.94 -17.15 -16.83
N PRO A 206 6.43 -16.09 -17.50
CA PRO A 206 6.50 -14.76 -16.94
C PRO A 206 5.15 -14.23 -16.42
N ASP A 207 4.04 -14.55 -17.12
CA ASP A 207 2.70 -14.10 -16.78
C ASP A 207 2.16 -14.71 -15.46
N GLU A 208 2.63 -15.90 -15.09
CA GLU A 208 2.23 -16.53 -13.84
C GLU A 208 2.62 -15.70 -12.62
N SER A 209 3.73 -14.96 -12.71
CA SER A 209 4.18 -14.07 -11.64
C SER A 209 3.23 -12.89 -11.43
N HIS A 210 2.51 -12.47 -12.47
CA HIS A 210 1.51 -11.40 -12.39
C HIS A 210 0.28 -11.90 -11.62
N ALA A 211 -0.29 -13.03 -12.02
CA ALA A 211 -1.42 -13.65 -11.31
C ALA A 211 -1.10 -13.94 -9.83
N ALA A 212 0.12 -14.37 -9.53
CA ALA A 212 0.59 -14.56 -8.16
C ALA A 212 0.61 -13.26 -7.36
N ARG A 213 1.10 -12.16 -7.97
CA ARG A 213 1.12 -10.84 -7.32
C ARG A 213 -0.28 -10.30 -7.07
N GLU A 214 -1.19 -10.45 -8.02
CA GLU A 214 -2.59 -10.05 -7.85
C GLU A 214 -3.25 -10.80 -6.69
N ARG A 215 -3.03 -12.12 -6.61
CA ARG A 215 -3.54 -12.93 -5.50
C ARG A 215 -3.03 -12.47 -4.14
N LEU A 216 -1.74 -12.19 -4.03
CA LEU A 216 -1.14 -11.71 -2.77
C LEU A 216 -1.57 -10.28 -2.42
N ALA A 217 -1.72 -9.40 -3.41
CA ALA A 217 -2.25 -8.05 -3.22
C ALA A 217 -3.70 -8.08 -2.71
N LEU A 218 -4.52 -9.03 -3.19
CA LEU A 218 -5.87 -9.25 -2.67
C LEU A 218 -5.87 -9.59 -1.18
N ASN A 219 -4.95 -10.45 -0.73
CA ASN A 219 -4.83 -10.77 0.70
C ASN A 219 -4.52 -9.54 1.55
N GLU A 220 -3.58 -8.70 1.11
CA GLU A 220 -3.25 -7.46 1.80
C GLU A 220 -4.46 -6.52 1.87
N ALA A 221 -5.19 -6.40 0.76
CA ALA A 221 -6.40 -5.58 0.69
C ALA A 221 -7.51 -6.10 1.62
N LEU A 222 -7.74 -7.41 1.64
CA LEU A 222 -8.74 -8.03 2.52
C LEU A 222 -8.36 -7.91 3.99
N LYS A 223 -7.09 -8.10 4.34
CA LYS A 223 -6.60 -7.89 5.70
C LYS A 223 -6.83 -6.45 6.16
N LEU A 224 -6.48 -5.47 5.32
CA LEU A 224 -6.72 -4.06 5.61
C LEU A 224 -8.22 -3.79 5.82
N GLN A 225 -9.08 -4.34 4.96
CA GLN A 225 -10.54 -4.20 5.09
C GLN A 225 -11.08 -4.80 6.39
N GLN A 226 -10.56 -5.95 6.82
CA GLN A 226 -10.94 -6.57 8.09
C GLN A 226 -10.51 -5.70 9.28
N GLU A 227 -9.28 -5.18 9.29
CA GLU A 227 -8.79 -4.28 10.33
C GLU A 227 -9.65 -3.02 10.44
N VAL A 228 -10.00 -2.43 9.30
CA VAL A 228 -10.88 -1.25 9.25
C VAL A 228 -12.27 -1.57 9.82
N ARG A 229 -12.87 -2.68 9.38
CA ARG A 229 -14.19 -3.11 9.91
C ARG A 229 -14.15 -3.35 11.41
N GLN A 230 -13.10 -3.99 11.92
CA GLN A 230 -12.94 -4.21 13.35
C GLN A 230 -12.82 -2.89 14.13
N ARG A 231 -12.04 -1.92 13.64
CA ARG A 231 -11.91 -0.58 14.25
C ARG A 231 -13.24 0.15 14.23
N ARG A 232 -13.98 0.15 13.12
CA ARG A 232 -15.31 0.76 13.01
C ARG A 232 -16.28 0.14 14.02
N LYS A 233 -16.31 -1.19 14.11
CA LYS A 233 -17.16 -1.91 15.07
C LYS A 233 -16.81 -1.56 16.51
N ALA A 234 -15.54 -1.60 16.87
CA ALA A 234 -15.06 -1.25 18.19
C ALA A 234 -15.40 0.21 18.55
N PHE A 235 -15.25 1.14 17.60
CA PHE A 235 -15.66 2.54 17.81
C PHE A 235 -17.17 2.69 18.02
N ALA A 236 -17.99 2.05 17.20
CA ALA A 236 -19.45 2.08 17.31
C ALA A 236 -19.96 1.49 18.64
N GLU A 237 -19.25 0.51 19.20
CA GLU A 237 -19.58 -0.13 20.47
C GLU A 237 -19.07 0.67 21.70
N SER A 238 -17.99 1.45 21.54
CA SER A 238 -17.33 2.15 22.65
C SER A 238 -17.80 3.59 22.86
N VAL A 239 -18.32 4.24 21.81
CA VAL A 239 -18.69 5.67 21.85
C VAL A 239 -20.14 5.86 21.46
N SER A 240 -20.94 6.42 22.38
CA SER A 240 -22.32 6.83 22.10
C SER A 240 -22.34 8.26 21.54
N SER A 241 -23.15 8.50 20.50
CA SER A 241 -23.40 9.83 19.98
C SER A 241 -24.23 10.66 20.96
N LEU A 242 -24.12 11.98 20.83
CA LEU A 242 -25.08 12.88 21.45
C LEU A 242 -26.46 12.66 20.82
N PRO A 243 -27.56 12.75 21.61
CA PRO A 243 -28.91 12.55 21.08
C PRO A 243 -29.21 13.55 19.97
N THR A 244 -29.45 13.07 18.78
CA THR A 244 -29.86 13.87 17.62
C THR A 244 -31.13 13.27 17.01
N SER A 245 -32.12 14.11 16.74
CA SER A 245 -33.36 13.73 16.08
C SER A 245 -33.46 14.52 14.78
N PRO A 246 -33.02 13.98 13.65
CA PRO A 246 -33.10 14.64 12.35
C PRO A 246 -34.59 14.77 11.90
N GLY A 247 -34.83 15.69 10.97
CA GLY A 247 -36.19 16.09 10.58
C GLY A 247 -36.66 17.33 11.34
N SER A 248 -35.73 18.20 11.67
CA SER A 248 -36.03 19.45 12.41
C SER A 248 -36.79 20.46 11.55
N PRO A 249 -37.86 21.11 12.08
CA PRO A 249 -38.54 22.23 11.42
C PRO A 249 -37.56 23.35 11.02
N LEU A 250 -36.46 23.52 11.77
CA LEU A 250 -35.44 24.55 11.52
C LEU A 250 -34.71 24.30 10.16
N ALA A 251 -34.31 23.05 9.87
CA ALA A 251 -33.67 22.70 8.61
C ALA A 251 -34.67 22.79 7.45
N GLU A 252 -35.91 22.34 7.64
CA GLU A 252 -36.97 22.43 6.64
C GLU A 252 -37.32 23.90 6.30
N THR A 253 -37.47 24.75 7.31
CA THR A 253 -37.70 26.19 7.11
C THR A 253 -36.53 26.81 6.33
N PHE A 254 -35.32 26.47 6.65
CA PHE A 254 -34.14 26.96 5.94
C PHE A 254 -34.16 26.53 4.45
N ILE A 255 -34.51 25.26 4.17
CA ILE A 255 -34.58 24.75 2.79
C ILE A 255 -35.69 25.45 2.00
N GLN A 256 -36.86 25.72 2.64
CA GLN A 256 -37.97 26.44 2.01
C GLN A 256 -37.64 27.91 1.70
N CYS A 257 -36.73 28.54 2.48
CA CYS A 257 -36.26 29.90 2.22
C CYS A 257 -35.18 30.01 1.14
N LEU A 258 -34.70 28.93 0.60
CA LEU A 258 -33.73 28.95 -0.49
C LEU A 258 -34.39 29.45 -1.78
N ALA A 259 -33.70 30.30 -2.54
CA ALA A 259 -34.16 30.82 -3.83
C ALA A 259 -34.05 29.80 -4.97
N PHE A 260 -33.65 28.56 -4.69
CA PHE A 260 -33.41 27.49 -5.65
C PHE A 260 -33.68 26.13 -5.02
N ASP A 261 -33.98 25.14 -5.86
CA ASP A 261 -34.14 23.75 -5.43
C ASP A 261 -32.82 23.04 -5.22
N LEU A 262 -32.75 22.15 -4.24
CA LEU A 262 -31.62 21.27 -4.05
C LEU A 262 -31.49 20.29 -5.23
N THR A 263 -30.28 20.01 -5.65
CA THR A 263 -29.99 18.95 -6.66
C THR A 263 -30.31 17.57 -6.10
N THR A 264 -30.46 16.58 -6.99
CA THR A 264 -30.68 15.19 -6.56
C THR A 264 -29.54 14.71 -5.66
N ASP A 265 -28.27 14.93 -6.06
CA ASP A 265 -27.11 14.55 -5.26
C ASP A 265 -27.11 15.20 -3.87
N GLN A 266 -27.53 16.48 -3.76
CA GLN A 266 -27.61 17.16 -2.47
C GLN A 266 -28.69 16.55 -1.56
N ARG A 267 -29.83 16.16 -2.12
CA ARG A 267 -30.91 15.50 -1.37
C ARG A 267 -30.49 14.11 -0.92
N ASP A 268 -29.85 13.33 -1.79
CA ASP A 268 -29.39 11.97 -1.48
C ASP A 268 -28.35 12.02 -0.33
N VAL A 269 -27.40 12.96 -0.40
CA VAL A 269 -26.40 13.14 0.65
C VAL A 269 -27.04 13.59 1.98
N LEU A 270 -28.07 14.43 1.96
CA LEU A 270 -28.79 14.81 3.18
C LEU A 270 -29.51 13.62 3.80
N VAL A 271 -30.10 12.73 2.99
CA VAL A 271 -30.71 11.48 3.47
C VAL A 271 -29.64 10.57 4.13
N ASP A 272 -28.46 10.45 3.52
CA ASP A 272 -27.34 9.72 4.11
C ASP A 272 -26.95 10.29 5.49
N ILE A 273 -26.76 11.63 5.57
CA ILE A 273 -26.39 12.31 6.80
C ILE A 273 -27.47 12.14 7.87
N GLU A 274 -28.74 12.27 7.51
CA GLU A 274 -29.86 12.08 8.44
C GLU A 274 -29.92 10.65 8.98
N SER A 275 -29.68 9.66 8.12
CA SER A 275 -29.58 8.26 8.53
C SER A 275 -28.48 8.07 9.58
N ASP A 276 -27.31 8.68 9.36
CA ASP A 276 -26.20 8.58 10.29
C ASP A 276 -26.48 9.31 11.62
N LEU A 277 -27.11 10.50 11.57
CA LEU A 277 -27.46 11.26 12.77
C LEU A 277 -28.45 10.52 13.67
N ARG A 278 -29.26 9.60 13.14
CA ARG A 278 -30.20 8.75 13.92
C ARG A 278 -29.51 7.59 14.63
N GLN A 279 -28.26 7.33 14.33
CA GLN A 279 -27.54 6.19 14.90
C GLN A 279 -27.08 6.46 16.33
N LYS A 280 -26.91 5.40 17.11
CA LYS A 280 -26.43 5.49 18.50
C LYS A 280 -24.95 5.82 18.62
N HIS A 281 -24.20 5.77 17.53
CA HIS A 281 -22.78 6.12 17.47
C HIS A 281 -22.56 7.38 16.61
N PRO A 282 -21.47 8.10 16.83
CA PRO A 282 -21.17 9.31 16.07
C PRO A 282 -20.98 9.04 14.58
N MET A 283 -21.61 9.85 13.74
CA MET A 283 -21.36 9.87 12.30
C MET A 283 -19.87 10.14 12.03
N ARG A 284 -19.30 9.45 11.07
CA ARG A 284 -17.96 9.66 10.52
C ARG A 284 -18.07 9.66 9.00
N ARG A 285 -18.28 10.82 8.36
CA ARG A 285 -18.58 10.91 6.93
C ARG A 285 -17.67 11.86 6.18
N LEU A 286 -17.27 11.45 4.97
CA LEU A 286 -16.55 12.25 3.98
C LEU A 286 -17.54 12.70 2.90
N LEU A 287 -17.73 14.00 2.76
CA LEU A 287 -18.49 14.63 1.70
C LEU A 287 -17.53 15.08 0.58
N GLN A 288 -17.59 14.38 -0.52
CA GLN A 288 -16.73 14.64 -1.69
C GLN A 288 -17.55 15.30 -2.80
N GLY A 289 -17.01 16.33 -3.43
CA GLY A 289 -17.65 16.96 -4.58
C GLY A 289 -16.80 18.09 -5.14
N ASP A 290 -16.97 18.41 -6.39
CA ASP A 290 -16.21 19.48 -7.05
C ASP A 290 -16.54 20.88 -6.47
N VAL A 291 -15.74 21.85 -6.82
CA VAL A 291 -16.00 23.26 -6.45
C VAL A 291 -17.34 23.68 -7.07
N GLY A 292 -18.21 24.25 -6.23
CA GLY A 292 -19.53 24.73 -6.68
C GLY A 292 -20.66 23.71 -6.60
N THR A 293 -20.45 22.45 -6.20
CA THR A 293 -21.51 21.44 -6.00
C THR A 293 -22.41 21.71 -4.79
N GLY A 294 -22.05 22.68 -3.93
CA GLY A 294 -22.86 23.08 -2.77
C GLY A 294 -22.54 22.31 -1.49
N LYS A 295 -21.33 21.78 -1.32
CA LYS A 295 -20.90 21.10 -0.07
C LYS A 295 -21.17 21.93 1.18
N THR A 296 -20.85 23.22 1.15
CA THR A 296 -21.11 24.13 2.27
C THR A 296 -22.60 24.24 2.61
N LEU A 297 -23.46 24.29 1.60
CA LEU A 297 -24.91 24.33 1.83
C LEU A 297 -25.42 23.07 2.53
N VAL A 298 -25.02 21.90 2.03
CA VAL A 298 -25.37 20.60 2.64
C VAL A 298 -24.85 20.53 4.09
N SER A 299 -23.63 21.00 4.34
CA SER A 299 -23.07 21.02 5.69
C SER A 299 -23.81 21.98 6.65
N VAL A 300 -24.29 23.12 6.15
CA VAL A 300 -25.13 24.04 6.94
C VAL A 300 -26.48 23.41 7.27
N ILE A 301 -27.14 22.74 6.33
CA ILE A 301 -28.39 22.01 6.59
C ILE A 301 -28.18 20.89 7.62
N ALA A 302 -27.11 20.15 7.54
CA ALA A 302 -26.73 19.13 8.53
C ALA A 302 -26.49 19.77 9.92
N ALA A 303 -25.82 20.93 9.96
CA ALA A 303 -25.58 21.68 11.19
C ALA A 303 -26.87 22.16 11.84
N LEU A 304 -27.85 22.63 11.07
CA LEU A 304 -29.15 23.06 11.56
C LEU A 304 -29.94 21.94 12.25
N GLN A 305 -29.83 20.71 11.77
CA GLN A 305 -30.44 19.54 12.41
C GLN A 305 -29.85 19.29 13.80
N VAL A 306 -28.52 19.41 13.95
CA VAL A 306 -27.83 19.24 15.24
C VAL A 306 -28.08 20.40 16.20
N ILE A 307 -28.13 21.64 15.68
CA ILE A 307 -28.46 22.84 16.48
C ILE A 307 -29.88 22.74 17.05
N ALA A 308 -30.81 22.25 16.26
CA ALA A 308 -32.18 22.06 16.71
C ALA A 308 -32.31 21.07 17.88
N CYS A 309 -31.39 20.14 18.01
CA CYS A 309 -31.29 19.24 19.15
C CYS A 309 -30.59 19.85 20.37
N GLY A 310 -30.22 21.11 20.32
CA GLY A 310 -29.61 21.83 21.45
C GLY A 310 -28.09 21.74 21.51
N HIS A 311 -27.43 21.25 20.49
CA HIS A 311 -25.96 21.11 20.43
C HIS A 311 -25.32 22.17 19.55
N SER A 312 -24.12 22.63 19.93
CA SER A 312 -23.33 23.55 19.13
C SER A 312 -22.60 22.82 17.99
N VAL A 313 -22.24 23.54 16.92
CA VAL A 313 -21.50 23.01 15.79
C VAL A 313 -20.23 23.81 15.51
N ILE A 314 -19.22 23.17 14.98
CA ILE A 314 -17.92 23.75 14.66
C ILE A 314 -17.62 23.50 13.18
N LEU A 315 -17.28 24.57 12.45
CA LEU A 315 -16.70 24.48 11.10
C LEU A 315 -15.23 24.91 11.16
N MET A 316 -14.35 23.98 10.90
CA MET A 316 -12.91 24.22 10.84
C MET A 316 -12.44 24.37 9.40
N VAL A 317 -11.69 25.44 9.14
CA VAL A 317 -11.14 25.77 7.82
C VAL A 317 -9.64 26.08 7.90
N PRO A 318 -8.86 25.88 6.83
CA PRO A 318 -7.40 25.96 6.90
C PRO A 318 -6.81 27.35 7.09
N THR A 319 -7.50 28.41 6.64
CA THR A 319 -6.97 29.77 6.67
C THR A 319 -7.95 30.77 7.30
N THR A 320 -7.41 31.87 7.83
CA THR A 320 -8.21 32.96 8.41
C THR A 320 -9.10 33.63 7.37
N LEU A 321 -8.64 33.75 6.14
CA LEU A 321 -9.43 34.34 5.05
C LEU A 321 -10.65 33.47 4.74
N LEU A 322 -10.48 32.17 4.62
CA LEU A 322 -11.61 31.23 4.43
C LEU A 322 -12.56 31.24 5.64
N ALA A 323 -12.04 31.35 6.86
CA ALA A 323 -12.87 31.47 8.04
C ALA A 323 -13.76 32.71 8.00
N GLN A 324 -13.23 33.86 7.58
CA GLN A 324 -13.97 35.08 7.40
C GLN A 324 -15.04 34.99 6.32
N GLN A 325 -14.69 34.39 5.16
CA GLN A 325 -15.63 34.18 4.05
C GLN A 325 -16.81 33.27 4.46
N HIS A 326 -16.50 32.13 5.08
CA HIS A 326 -17.55 31.23 5.60
C HIS A 326 -18.38 31.90 6.67
N TYR A 327 -17.77 32.64 7.60
CA TYR A 327 -18.49 33.38 8.65
C TYR A 327 -19.47 34.35 8.02
N GLN A 328 -19.08 35.20 7.08
CA GLN A 328 -19.95 36.17 6.41
C GLN A 328 -21.10 35.49 5.66
N THR A 329 -20.79 34.41 4.93
CA THR A 329 -21.80 33.66 4.17
C THR A 329 -22.82 33.00 5.08
N ILE A 330 -22.36 32.30 6.12
CA ILE A 330 -23.21 31.57 7.05
C ILE A 330 -24.01 32.55 7.91
N SER A 331 -23.41 33.64 8.39
CA SER A 331 -24.12 34.68 9.16
C SER A 331 -25.26 35.28 8.35
N LYS A 332 -25.04 35.56 7.05
CA LYS A 332 -26.10 36.04 6.17
C LYS A 332 -27.20 35.00 5.96
N GLN A 333 -26.85 33.74 5.76
CA GLN A 333 -27.81 32.65 5.54
C GLN A 333 -28.67 32.36 6.79
N LEU A 334 -28.09 32.50 7.97
CA LEU A 334 -28.76 32.20 9.25
C LEU A 334 -29.35 33.42 9.94
N SER A 335 -29.29 34.63 9.35
CA SER A 335 -29.72 35.88 9.98
C SER A 335 -31.20 35.88 10.46
N GLY A 336 -32.07 35.10 9.80
CA GLY A 336 -33.50 34.98 10.18
C GLY A 336 -33.80 33.90 11.22
N LEU A 337 -32.81 33.11 11.67
CA LEU A 337 -33.04 31.90 12.48
C LEU A 337 -32.61 32.04 13.96
N ASN A 338 -32.21 33.24 14.41
CA ASN A 338 -31.75 33.51 15.77
C ASN A 338 -30.62 32.58 16.27
N ILE A 339 -29.75 32.10 15.37
CA ILE A 339 -28.61 31.24 15.69
C ILE A 339 -27.36 32.11 15.83
N PRO A 340 -26.67 32.11 16.98
CA PRO A 340 -25.39 32.80 17.12
C PRO A 340 -24.32 32.20 16.20
N VAL A 341 -23.77 33.00 15.30
CA VAL A 341 -22.61 32.61 14.48
C VAL A 341 -21.37 33.28 15.04
N ILE A 342 -20.33 32.52 15.34
CA ILE A 342 -19.13 32.98 16.03
C ILE A 342 -17.91 32.74 15.14
N LEU A 343 -17.06 33.76 14.95
CA LEU A 343 -15.78 33.64 14.27
C LEU A 343 -14.64 33.50 15.29
N ARG A 344 -13.82 32.48 15.15
CA ARG A 344 -12.64 32.24 15.99
C ARG A 344 -11.39 31.98 15.17
N THR A 345 -10.46 32.93 15.17
CA THR A 345 -9.15 32.85 14.51
C THR A 345 -8.06 33.29 15.47
N SER A 346 -6.81 33.07 15.15
CA SER A 346 -5.67 33.53 15.95
C SER A 346 -5.61 35.06 16.10
N ALA A 347 -6.23 35.81 15.19
CA ALA A 347 -6.30 37.26 15.24
C ALA A 347 -7.52 37.81 16.02
N SER A 348 -8.51 36.96 16.31
CA SER A 348 -9.71 37.38 17.09
C SER A 348 -9.44 37.16 18.57
N HIS A 349 -8.90 38.17 19.26
CA HIS A 349 -8.75 38.24 20.70
C HIS A 349 -10.05 38.82 21.37
N GLY A 350 -11.22 38.58 20.78
CA GLY A 350 -12.47 38.95 21.38
C GLY A 350 -12.80 38.04 22.55
N GLU A 351 -13.03 38.63 23.73
CA GLU A 351 -13.64 37.94 24.89
C GLU A 351 -14.90 37.18 24.47
N PRO A 352 -15.21 36.03 25.09
CA PRO A 352 -16.49 35.40 24.89
C PRO A 352 -17.57 36.42 25.28
N SER A 353 -18.24 37.05 24.29
CA SER A 353 -19.47 37.79 24.57
C SER A 353 -20.36 36.85 25.34
N GLN A 354 -20.83 37.29 26.50
CA GLN A 354 -21.65 36.65 27.51
C GLN A 354 -22.22 35.30 27.02
N ALA A 355 -21.82 34.22 27.69
CA ALA A 355 -22.23 32.87 27.36
C ALA A 355 -23.75 32.79 27.15
N SER A 356 -24.18 32.94 25.90
CA SER A 356 -25.56 32.66 25.56
C SER A 356 -25.74 31.15 25.76
N ASN A 357 -26.75 30.82 26.60
CA ASN A 357 -27.15 29.42 26.81
C ASN A 357 -27.73 28.75 25.53
N LEU A 358 -27.58 29.39 24.37
CA LEU A 358 -28.09 28.92 23.08
C LEU A 358 -27.01 28.14 22.32
N PRO A 359 -27.38 27.10 21.57
CA PRO A 359 -26.50 26.41 20.63
C PRO A 359 -25.96 27.41 19.61
N SER A 360 -24.68 27.27 19.22
CA SER A 360 -24.01 28.22 18.33
C SER A 360 -23.35 27.52 17.14
N PHE A 361 -23.21 28.27 16.06
CA PHE A 361 -22.42 27.86 14.90
C PHE A 361 -21.05 28.56 14.95
N THR A 362 -20.00 27.85 15.24
CA THR A 362 -18.63 28.40 15.34
C THR A 362 -17.83 28.12 14.10
N VAL A 363 -17.30 29.14 13.43
CA VAL A 363 -16.39 29.05 12.31
C VAL A 363 -14.99 29.46 12.77
N GLY A 364 -13.95 28.68 12.41
CA GLY A 364 -12.61 29.09 12.80
C GLY A 364 -11.50 28.23 12.16
N THR A 365 -10.28 28.56 12.58
CA THR A 365 -9.07 27.86 12.16
C THR A 365 -8.57 26.88 13.25
N HIS A 366 -7.33 26.42 13.15
CA HIS A 366 -6.67 25.63 14.21
C HIS A 366 -6.70 26.28 15.60
N ALA A 367 -6.96 27.58 15.71
CA ALA A 367 -7.18 28.26 17.00
C ALA A 367 -8.31 27.60 17.83
N LEU A 368 -9.27 26.94 17.18
CA LEU A 368 -10.35 26.19 17.85
C LEU A 368 -9.83 24.99 18.68
N LEU A 369 -8.62 24.50 18.42
CA LEU A 369 -7.99 23.42 19.20
C LEU A 369 -7.63 23.82 20.63
N HIS A 370 -7.40 25.11 20.87
CA HIS A 370 -6.85 25.66 22.12
C HIS A 370 -7.89 26.40 22.96
N VAL A 371 -9.13 26.46 22.49
CA VAL A 371 -10.20 27.17 23.21
C VAL A 371 -10.79 26.24 24.28
N LYS A 372 -10.91 26.76 25.51
CA LYS A 372 -11.73 26.12 26.54
C LYS A 372 -13.15 25.94 25.99
N GLN A 373 -13.72 24.76 26.24
CA GLN A 373 -14.98 24.29 25.65
C GLN A 373 -16.09 25.33 25.66
N PRO A 374 -16.91 25.39 24.58
CA PRO A 374 -18.16 26.15 24.65
C PRO A 374 -19.01 25.61 25.80
N THR A 375 -19.82 26.48 26.40
CA THR A 375 -20.72 26.16 27.53
C THR A 375 -21.71 25.03 27.22
N LYS A 376 -21.89 24.68 25.95
CA LYS A 376 -22.74 23.56 25.48
C LYS A 376 -21.92 22.51 24.70
N SER A 377 -22.40 21.27 24.78
CA SER A 377 -21.80 20.14 24.05
C SER A 377 -21.75 20.40 22.54
N VAL A 378 -20.62 20.09 21.93
CA VAL A 378 -20.47 20.14 20.48
C VAL A 378 -21.04 18.85 19.90
N GLY A 379 -22.08 18.97 19.05
CA GLY A 379 -22.72 17.81 18.42
C GLY A 379 -22.19 17.48 17.04
N LEU A 380 -21.65 18.48 16.31
CA LEU A 380 -21.09 18.26 14.98
C LEU A 380 -19.80 19.05 14.76
N ILE A 381 -18.80 18.38 14.25
CA ILE A 381 -17.55 18.98 13.79
C ILE A 381 -17.48 18.82 12.27
N MET A 382 -17.32 19.92 11.56
CA MET A 382 -17.13 19.97 10.12
C MET A 382 -15.71 20.43 9.81
N ILE A 383 -15.04 19.77 8.88
CA ILE A 383 -13.67 20.11 8.45
C ILE A 383 -13.68 20.32 6.93
N ASP A 384 -13.35 21.53 6.49
CA ASP A 384 -13.23 21.84 5.08
C ASP A 384 -11.77 21.74 4.61
N GLU A 385 -11.54 21.20 3.40
CA GLU A 385 -10.22 21.03 2.78
C GLU A 385 -9.20 20.31 3.68
N GLN A 386 -9.58 19.14 4.16
CA GLN A 386 -8.83 18.34 5.15
C GLN A 386 -7.34 18.14 4.84
N HIS A 387 -6.95 18.06 3.56
CA HIS A 387 -5.56 17.81 3.15
C HIS A 387 -4.57 18.91 3.60
N LYS A 388 -5.08 20.08 4.00
CA LYS A 388 -4.28 21.19 4.54
C LYS A 388 -4.05 21.11 6.06
N PHE A 389 -4.63 20.11 6.74
CA PHE A 389 -4.46 19.89 8.19
C PHE A 389 -3.56 18.68 8.47
N GLY A 390 -2.67 18.80 9.47
CA GLY A 390 -1.86 17.69 9.95
C GLY A 390 -2.70 16.61 10.66
N VAL A 391 -2.25 15.34 10.58
CA VAL A 391 -2.92 14.19 11.22
C VAL A 391 -3.07 14.39 12.74
N ALA A 392 -2.03 14.92 13.39
CA ALA A 392 -2.02 15.18 14.83
C ALA A 392 -3.08 16.22 15.28
N GLN A 393 -3.29 17.27 14.48
CA GLN A 393 -4.27 18.31 14.76
C GLN A 393 -5.70 17.76 14.73
N ARG A 394 -6.02 16.91 13.77
CA ARG A 394 -7.32 16.23 13.65
C ARG A 394 -7.61 15.32 14.84
N GLN A 395 -6.63 14.52 15.22
CA GLN A 395 -6.76 13.62 16.36
C GLN A 395 -6.99 14.35 17.67
N GLN A 396 -6.41 15.54 17.84
CA GLN A 396 -6.59 16.35 19.04
C GLN A 396 -8.02 16.89 19.19
N ILE A 397 -8.66 17.33 18.09
CA ILE A 397 -10.08 17.76 18.13
C ILE A 397 -10.98 16.58 18.50
N LEU A 398 -10.77 15.45 17.85
CA LEU A 398 -11.60 14.25 18.02
C LEU A 398 -11.47 13.66 19.43
N LYS A 399 -10.26 13.67 20.02
CA LYS A 399 -10.05 13.22 21.41
C LYS A 399 -10.83 14.02 22.44
N ASN A 400 -11.03 15.32 22.20
CA ASN A 400 -11.76 16.19 23.13
C ASN A 400 -13.28 16.14 22.93
N GLN A 401 -13.76 15.59 21.82
CA GLN A 401 -15.17 15.59 21.40
C GLN A 401 -15.55 14.24 20.75
N GLU A 402 -15.27 13.13 21.41
CA GLU A 402 -15.48 11.79 20.86
C GLU A 402 -16.94 11.49 20.49
N GLN A 403 -17.89 12.09 21.22
CA GLN A 403 -19.33 11.94 21.03
C GLN A 403 -19.90 12.80 19.88
N ALA A 404 -19.10 13.74 19.34
CA ALA A 404 -19.55 14.60 18.25
C ALA A 404 -19.53 13.86 16.91
N HIS A 405 -20.53 14.12 16.08
CA HIS A 405 -20.53 13.73 14.68
C HIS A 405 -19.40 14.45 13.94
N LEU A 406 -18.82 13.79 12.92
CA LEU A 406 -17.75 14.33 12.08
C LEU A 406 -18.16 14.32 10.61
N LEU A 407 -18.14 15.49 9.98
CA LEU A 407 -18.33 15.67 8.54
C LEU A 407 -17.09 16.31 7.93
N ILE A 408 -16.41 15.59 7.08
CA ILE A 408 -15.23 16.09 6.36
C ILE A 408 -15.64 16.46 4.94
N MET A 409 -15.20 17.61 4.46
CA MET A 409 -15.46 18.07 3.09
C MET A 409 -14.16 18.16 2.29
N THR A 410 -14.20 17.74 1.03
CA THR A 410 -13.07 17.90 0.09
C THR A 410 -13.55 18.16 -1.32
N ALA A 411 -12.80 19.02 -2.04
CA ALA A 411 -13.02 19.27 -3.46
C ALA A 411 -12.21 18.29 -4.35
N THR A 412 -11.14 17.69 -3.82
CA THR A 412 -10.32 16.78 -4.61
C THR A 412 -10.95 15.38 -4.65
N PRO A 413 -11.20 14.83 -5.84
CA PRO A 413 -11.62 13.44 -5.96
C PRO A 413 -10.47 12.54 -5.48
N ILE A 414 -10.71 11.78 -4.42
CA ILE A 414 -9.75 10.82 -3.92
C ILE A 414 -10.00 9.50 -4.65
N PRO A 415 -9.01 8.94 -5.37
CA PRO A 415 -9.16 7.62 -5.97
C PRO A 415 -9.61 6.60 -4.91
N ARG A 416 -10.57 5.73 -5.25
CA ARG A 416 -11.15 4.75 -4.30
C ARG A 416 -10.11 3.95 -3.53
N THR A 417 -9.04 3.54 -4.20
CA THR A 417 -7.93 2.80 -3.59
C THR A 417 -7.14 3.62 -2.56
N MET A 418 -6.91 4.91 -2.83
CA MET A 418 -6.25 5.82 -1.90
C MET A 418 -7.21 6.26 -0.77
N GLY A 419 -8.49 6.40 -1.08
CA GLY A 419 -9.55 6.68 -0.12
C GLY A 419 -9.68 5.58 0.94
N LEU A 420 -9.59 4.33 0.55
CA LEU A 420 -9.59 3.18 1.46
C LEU A 420 -8.41 3.19 2.43
N ALA A 421 -7.23 3.61 2.01
CA ALA A 421 -6.04 3.64 2.86
C ALA A 421 -6.03 4.84 3.83
N LEU A 422 -6.54 5.99 3.41
CA LEU A 422 -6.46 7.25 4.17
C LEU A 422 -7.74 7.55 4.99
N TYR A 423 -8.90 7.08 4.51
CA TYR A 423 -10.22 7.41 5.03
C TYR A 423 -11.09 6.17 5.28
N ALA A 424 -10.44 5.04 5.48
CA ALA A 424 -11.11 3.75 5.67
C ALA A 424 -12.14 3.75 6.82
N ASP A 425 -11.99 4.68 7.78
CA ASP A 425 -12.90 4.85 8.91
C ASP A 425 -14.11 5.76 8.61
N LEU A 426 -14.20 6.35 7.40
CA LEU A 426 -15.26 7.26 7.02
C LEU A 426 -16.22 6.63 6.00
N ASP A 427 -17.50 6.91 6.13
CA ASP A 427 -18.48 6.70 5.07
C ASP A 427 -18.39 7.81 4.03
N VAL A 428 -18.60 7.50 2.76
CA VAL A 428 -18.35 8.45 1.67
C VAL A 428 -19.64 8.75 0.92
N SER A 429 -19.99 10.04 0.85
CA SER A 429 -21.04 10.56 -0.04
C SER A 429 -20.42 11.48 -1.08
N THR A 430 -20.84 11.34 -2.35
CA THR A 430 -20.26 12.07 -3.48
C THR A 430 -21.32 12.90 -4.17
N MET A 431 -21.01 14.19 -4.40
CA MET A 431 -21.83 15.13 -5.19
C MET A 431 -21.12 15.43 -6.51
N ARG A 432 -21.80 15.18 -7.64
CA ARG A 432 -21.28 15.43 -8.99
C ARG A 432 -22.05 16.55 -9.71
N GLN A 433 -23.32 16.75 -9.34
CA GLN A 433 -24.18 17.74 -9.96
C GLN A 433 -23.86 19.14 -9.43
N THR A 434 -23.73 20.10 -10.35
CA THR A 434 -23.70 21.53 -10.01
C THR A 434 -25.10 22.11 -10.15
N PRO A 435 -25.54 23.01 -9.24
CA PRO A 435 -26.83 23.71 -9.36
C PRO A 435 -26.94 24.46 -10.70
N LYS A 436 -28.11 24.40 -11.34
CA LYS A 436 -28.40 25.17 -12.54
C LYS A 436 -28.51 26.66 -12.17
N GLY A 437 -27.75 27.52 -12.87
CA GLY A 437 -27.85 28.98 -12.71
C GLY A 437 -26.60 29.67 -12.14
N ARG A 438 -25.46 29.06 -12.21
CA ARG A 438 -24.15 29.71 -12.01
C ARG A 438 -23.43 29.96 -13.30
#